data_f78c8493ffb2db64b1111f9515747337
#
_entry.id   f78c8493ffb2db64b1111f9515747337
#
_cell.length_a   1.000
_cell.length_b   1.000
_cell.length_c   1.000
_cell.angle_alpha   90.00
_cell.angle_beta   90.00
_cell.angle_gamma   90.00
#
_symmetry.space_group_name_H-M   'P 1'
#
loop_
_entity.id
_entity.type
_entity.pdbx_description
1 polymer ?
#
loop_
_entity_poly.entity_id
_entity_poly.type
_entity_poly.pdbx_seq_one_letter_code
_entity_poly.pdbx_strand_id
1 'polypeptide(L)'
;WWLFAGMTVLLFFYAVLYPLIPVWQTHLLPLFLVGHVVLGVCLLEIAAGNTLMTLIGKRLFYNCIFCFFLFAVLAVFLWRGGWLLRTGTVLCFVIGVAEYYVLEFRGSPLHPADLLSIGTAGEVSSAYKFDLPISMCAAFFLMLTVFAVEHKIRFVRYTGKQRIVWLCVLAVLTAGGFGYLQSQPILSTGKNGGFFWNLTSSYEKYGYFLATYIYENYQKVEKPEGYSAEA
;
A
#
# COMPACT_ATOMS: atom_id res chain seq x y z
N TRP A 1 10.87 -12.89 -12.37
CA TRP A 1 10.19 -13.21 -11.13
C TRP A 1 10.76 -14.45 -10.43
N TRP A 2 11.06 -15.56 -11.13
CA TRP A 2 11.59 -16.78 -10.50
C TRP A 2 12.88 -16.56 -9.71
N LEU A 3 13.84 -15.79 -10.26
CA LEU A 3 15.08 -15.47 -9.54
C LEU A 3 14.79 -14.61 -8.30
N PHE A 4 13.90 -13.63 -8.41
CA PHE A 4 13.53 -12.77 -7.29
C PHE A 4 12.83 -13.57 -6.18
N ALA A 5 11.87 -14.43 -6.52
CA ALA A 5 11.21 -15.32 -5.59
C ALA A 5 12.21 -16.27 -4.90
N GLY A 6 13.12 -16.88 -5.67
CA GLY A 6 14.18 -17.73 -5.11
C GLY A 6 15.06 -16.97 -4.12
N MET A 7 15.46 -15.74 -4.45
CA MET A 7 16.24 -14.91 -3.54
C MET A 7 15.49 -14.55 -2.27
N THR A 8 14.21 -14.20 -2.35
CA THR A 8 13.40 -13.86 -1.15
C THR A 8 13.23 -15.07 -0.23
N VAL A 9 13.04 -16.26 -0.77
CA VAL A 9 12.99 -17.51 0.00
C VAL A 9 14.33 -17.79 0.70
N LEU A 10 15.45 -17.66 -0.01
CA LEU A 10 16.78 -17.84 0.58
C LEU A 10 17.05 -16.82 1.69
N LEU A 11 16.71 -15.55 1.48
CA LEU A 11 16.85 -14.50 2.48
C LEU A 11 15.99 -14.78 3.71
N PHE A 12 14.79 -15.30 3.53
CA PHE A 12 13.92 -15.70 4.65
C PHE A 12 14.58 -16.80 5.50
N PHE A 13 15.03 -17.87 4.88
CA PHE A 13 15.72 -18.93 5.60
C PHE A 13 16.99 -18.43 6.28
N TYR A 14 17.77 -17.60 5.62
CA TYR A 14 18.93 -16.96 6.22
C TYR A 14 18.55 -16.11 7.44
N ALA A 15 17.52 -15.27 7.36
CA ALA A 15 17.05 -14.42 8.45
C ALA A 15 16.54 -15.24 9.66
N VAL A 16 15.93 -16.40 9.41
CA VAL A 16 15.42 -17.29 10.46
C VAL A 16 16.56 -18.09 11.12
N LEU A 17 17.45 -18.66 10.31
CA LEU A 17 18.51 -19.58 10.79
C LEU A 17 19.69 -18.87 11.44
N TYR A 18 19.94 -17.61 11.08
CA TYR A 18 21.12 -16.89 11.55
C TYR A 18 20.82 -16.07 12.81
N PRO A 19 21.34 -16.44 13.99
CA PRO A 19 21.11 -15.73 15.25
C PRO A 19 21.96 -14.45 15.37
N LEU A 20 22.15 -13.70 14.31
CA LEU A 20 23.17 -12.67 14.16
C LEU A 20 22.93 -11.35 14.89
N ILE A 21 21.72 -11.08 15.35
CA ILE A 21 21.44 -9.75 15.91
C ILE A 21 21.00 -9.93 17.36
N PRO A 22 21.82 -9.47 18.35
CA PRO A 22 21.36 -9.39 19.70
C PRO A 22 20.10 -8.54 19.77
N VAL A 23 19.19 -8.81 20.68
CA VAL A 23 17.95 -8.04 20.88
C VAL A 23 18.30 -6.58 21.11
N TRP A 24 18.17 -5.76 20.10
CA TRP A 24 18.48 -4.33 20.17
C TRP A 24 17.25 -3.56 20.62
N GLN A 25 17.40 -2.80 21.70
CA GLN A 25 16.43 -1.76 22.03
C GLN A 25 16.73 -0.54 21.16
N THR A 26 15.73 -0.07 20.43
CA THR A 26 15.94 1.08 19.53
C THR A 26 14.85 2.13 19.68
N HIS A 27 15.29 3.39 19.60
CA HIS A 27 14.43 4.57 19.45
C HIS A 27 14.16 4.91 17.97
N LEU A 28 14.68 4.10 17.04
CA LEU A 28 14.63 4.37 15.60
C LEU A 28 13.29 4.01 14.95
N LEU A 29 12.20 3.91 15.74
CA LEU A 29 10.86 3.64 15.20
C LEU A 29 10.48 4.53 14.01
N PRO A 30 10.80 5.85 13.98
CA PRO A 30 10.48 6.68 12.80
C PRO A 30 11.21 6.24 11.54
N LEU A 31 12.47 5.83 11.65
CA LEU A 31 13.24 5.32 10.51
C LEU A 31 12.64 4.00 10.00
N PHE A 32 12.28 3.09 10.91
CA PHE A 32 11.59 1.86 10.56
C PHE A 32 10.23 2.13 9.94
N LEU A 33 9.49 3.15 10.41
CA LEU A 33 8.22 3.55 9.82
C LEU A 33 8.40 3.96 8.35
N VAL A 34 9.37 4.80 8.05
CA VAL A 34 9.67 5.18 6.65
C VAL A 34 10.04 3.95 5.81
N GLY A 35 10.88 3.06 6.34
CA GLY A 35 11.22 1.80 5.68
C GLY A 35 9.99 0.92 5.40
N HIS A 36 9.08 0.78 6.36
CA HIS A 36 7.84 0.00 6.20
C HIS A 36 6.82 0.66 5.26
N VAL A 37 6.79 1.99 5.18
CA VAL A 37 5.98 2.70 4.18
C VAL A 37 6.46 2.38 2.77
N VAL A 38 7.76 2.46 2.51
CA VAL A 38 8.33 2.10 1.20
C VAL A 38 8.12 0.61 0.91
N LEU A 39 8.41 -0.24 1.89
CA LEU A 39 8.17 -1.69 1.78
C LEU A 39 6.70 -2.00 1.50
N GLY A 40 5.78 -1.35 2.20
CA GLY A 40 4.33 -1.53 2.02
C GLY A 40 3.89 -1.24 0.59
N VAL A 41 4.33 -0.11 0.01
CA VAL A 41 4.07 0.21 -1.40
C VAL A 41 4.67 -0.87 -2.32
N CYS A 42 5.93 -1.25 -2.10
CA CYS A 42 6.58 -2.28 -2.92
C CYS A 42 5.85 -3.64 -2.84
N LEU A 43 5.46 -4.07 -1.63
CA LEU A 43 4.74 -5.33 -1.44
C LEU A 43 3.36 -5.31 -2.10
N LEU A 44 2.64 -4.19 -2.00
CA LEU A 44 1.35 -4.01 -2.67
C LEU A 44 1.51 -4.19 -4.18
N GLU A 45 2.42 -3.48 -4.80
CA GLU A 45 2.62 -3.50 -6.25
C GLU A 45 3.12 -4.87 -6.74
N ILE A 46 4.07 -5.50 -6.02
CA ILE A 46 4.56 -6.83 -6.38
C ILE A 46 3.45 -7.88 -6.24
N ALA A 47 2.64 -7.81 -5.18
CA ALA A 47 1.52 -8.72 -4.97
C ALA A 47 0.43 -8.53 -6.03
N ALA A 48 0.17 -7.29 -6.45
CA ALA A 48 -0.72 -6.97 -7.58
C ALA A 48 -0.18 -7.40 -8.96
N GLY A 49 1.05 -7.91 -9.03
CA GLY A 49 1.67 -8.32 -10.29
C GLY A 49 2.36 -7.20 -11.07
N ASN A 50 2.37 -5.99 -10.53
CA ASN A 50 2.95 -4.82 -11.17
C ASN A 50 4.48 -4.82 -11.12
N THR A 51 5.11 -4.12 -12.07
CA THR A 51 6.56 -3.92 -12.08
C THR A 51 6.94 -2.64 -11.33
N LEU A 52 7.85 -2.73 -10.37
CA LEU A 52 8.32 -1.56 -9.62
C LEU A 52 9.05 -0.53 -10.47
N MET A 53 9.58 -0.93 -11.64
CA MET A 53 10.34 -0.06 -12.53
C MET A 53 9.55 1.16 -13.01
N THR A 54 8.24 1.01 -13.21
CA THR A 54 7.35 2.09 -13.64
C THR A 54 7.12 3.14 -12.55
N LEU A 55 7.33 2.75 -11.28
CA LEU A 55 7.07 3.60 -10.11
C LEU A 55 8.29 4.38 -9.63
N ILE A 56 9.51 3.98 -10.03
CA ILE A 56 10.75 4.60 -9.52
C ILE A 56 10.70 6.13 -9.72
N GLY A 57 11.09 6.86 -8.67
CA GLY A 57 11.11 8.32 -8.66
C GLY A 57 9.87 8.95 -8.03
N LYS A 58 9.34 10.00 -8.65
CA LYS A 58 8.25 10.81 -8.07
C LYS A 58 6.96 10.01 -7.79
N ARG A 59 6.65 9.01 -8.62
CA ARG A 59 5.44 8.19 -8.46
C ARG A 59 5.49 7.32 -7.21
N LEU A 60 6.64 6.70 -6.95
CA LEU A 60 6.86 5.95 -5.71
C LEU A 60 6.69 6.87 -4.50
N PHE A 61 7.28 8.06 -4.54
CA PHE A 61 7.15 9.03 -3.46
C PHE A 61 5.68 9.42 -3.20
N TYR A 62 4.89 9.66 -4.26
CA TYR A 62 3.47 9.98 -4.10
C TYR A 62 2.67 8.81 -3.49
N ASN A 63 2.93 7.57 -3.93
CA ASN A 63 2.30 6.39 -3.31
C ASN A 63 2.72 6.24 -1.84
N CYS A 64 3.98 6.58 -1.49
CA CYS A 64 4.43 6.57 -0.11
C CYS A 64 3.69 7.60 0.76
N ILE A 65 3.24 8.75 0.24
CA ILE A 65 2.42 9.71 0.99
C ILE A 65 1.10 9.06 1.44
N PHE A 66 0.41 8.35 0.54
CA PHE A 66 -0.83 7.66 0.87
C PHE A 66 -0.59 6.47 1.83
N CYS A 67 0.45 5.68 1.58
CA CYS A 67 0.82 4.59 2.46
C CYS A 67 1.19 5.12 3.86
N PHE A 68 1.90 6.24 3.95
CA PHE A 68 2.21 6.91 5.22
C PHE A 68 0.95 7.34 5.95
N PHE A 69 -0.06 7.85 5.24
CA PHE A 69 -1.37 8.15 5.83
C PHE A 69 -2.03 6.91 6.44
N LEU A 70 -2.01 5.78 5.75
CA LEU A 70 -2.51 4.51 6.28
C LEU A 70 -1.82 4.16 7.60
N PHE A 71 -0.48 4.24 7.65
CA PHE A 71 0.27 3.99 8.89
C PHE A 71 -0.03 5.02 9.98
N ALA A 72 -0.24 6.28 9.62
CA ALA A 72 -0.61 7.33 10.58
C ALA A 72 -1.99 7.06 11.21
N VAL A 73 -2.98 6.62 10.41
CA VAL A 73 -4.29 6.20 10.92
C VAL A 73 -4.15 4.98 11.86
N LEU A 74 -3.39 3.97 11.47
CA LEU A 74 -3.13 2.81 12.31
C LEU A 74 -2.44 3.17 13.63
N ALA A 75 -1.56 4.17 13.64
CA ALA A 75 -0.87 4.63 14.84
C ALA A 75 -1.82 5.19 15.91
N VAL A 76 -3.03 5.61 15.53
CA VAL A 76 -4.06 6.03 16.49
C VAL A 76 -4.52 4.84 17.34
N PHE A 77 -4.63 3.66 16.73
CA PHE A 77 -5.18 2.46 17.37
C PHE A 77 -4.09 1.57 17.97
N LEU A 78 -2.93 1.48 17.32
CA LEU A 78 -1.86 0.57 17.69
C LEU A 78 -0.78 1.25 18.55
N TRP A 79 -0.72 0.84 19.83
CA TRP A 79 0.21 1.44 20.83
C TRP A 79 1.64 0.91 20.76
N ARG A 80 1.84 -0.23 20.11
CA ARG A 80 3.14 -0.90 20.04
C ARG A 80 3.74 -0.70 18.65
N GLY A 81 4.90 -0.07 18.57
CA GLY A 81 5.56 0.25 17.30
C GLY A 81 5.73 -0.95 16.37
N GLY A 82 6.19 -2.09 16.88
CA GLY A 82 6.34 -3.30 16.07
C GLY A 82 5.00 -3.85 15.52
N TRP A 83 3.91 -3.75 16.31
CA TRP A 83 2.58 -4.13 15.80
C TRP A 83 2.09 -3.17 14.74
N LEU A 84 2.31 -1.87 14.92
CA LEU A 84 1.97 -0.85 13.93
C LEU A 84 2.63 -1.16 12.58
N LEU A 85 3.95 -1.39 12.58
CA LEU A 85 4.72 -1.66 11.39
C LEU A 85 4.23 -2.92 10.67
N ARG A 86 4.06 -4.02 11.38
CA ARG A 86 3.62 -5.29 10.81
C ARG A 86 2.20 -5.22 10.26
N THR A 87 1.26 -4.66 11.05
CA THR A 87 -0.14 -4.56 10.61
C THR A 87 -0.25 -3.69 9.36
N GLY A 88 0.43 -2.53 9.30
CA GLY A 88 0.43 -1.68 8.12
C GLY A 88 1.00 -2.39 6.88
N THR A 89 2.09 -3.12 7.07
CA THR A 89 2.71 -3.89 5.98
C THR A 89 1.82 -5.05 5.50
N VAL A 90 1.18 -5.78 6.43
CA VAL A 90 0.22 -6.85 6.09
C VAL A 90 -0.97 -6.28 5.33
N LEU A 91 -1.51 -5.13 5.75
CA LEU A 91 -2.63 -4.48 5.04
C LEU A 91 -2.24 -4.10 3.61
N CYS A 92 -1.06 -3.53 3.40
CA CYS A 92 -0.58 -3.23 2.04
C CYS A 92 -0.46 -4.50 1.19
N PHE A 93 0.09 -5.58 1.75
CA PHE A 93 0.18 -6.87 1.05
C PHE A 93 -1.22 -7.41 0.69
N VAL A 94 -2.17 -7.39 1.64
CA VAL A 94 -3.54 -7.87 1.42
C VAL A 94 -4.27 -7.04 0.36
N ILE A 95 -4.09 -5.71 0.35
CA ILE A 95 -4.63 -4.85 -0.71
C ILE A 95 -4.06 -5.26 -2.08
N GLY A 96 -2.75 -5.51 -2.18
CA GLY A 96 -2.13 -5.96 -3.43
C GLY A 96 -2.64 -7.32 -3.91
N VAL A 97 -2.86 -8.27 -2.98
CA VAL A 97 -3.48 -9.56 -3.28
C VAL A 97 -4.92 -9.38 -3.79
N ALA A 98 -5.70 -8.53 -3.12
CA ALA A 98 -7.07 -8.24 -3.53
C ALA A 98 -7.11 -7.55 -4.90
N GLU A 99 -6.21 -6.59 -5.15
CA GLU A 99 -6.05 -5.92 -6.45
C GLU A 99 -5.80 -6.93 -7.57
N TYR A 100 -4.86 -7.85 -7.37
CA TYR A 100 -4.53 -8.89 -8.35
C TYR A 100 -5.77 -9.70 -8.75
N TYR A 101 -6.48 -10.27 -7.78
CA TYR A 101 -7.63 -11.14 -8.07
C TYR A 101 -8.85 -10.36 -8.59
N VAL A 102 -9.09 -9.14 -8.11
CA VAL A 102 -10.18 -8.29 -8.63
C VAL A 102 -9.90 -7.91 -10.07
N LEU A 103 -8.67 -7.55 -10.40
CA LEU A 103 -8.26 -7.21 -11.75
C LEU A 103 -8.38 -8.42 -12.69
N GLU A 104 -7.96 -9.61 -12.26
CA GLU A 104 -8.06 -10.85 -13.03
C GLU A 104 -9.51 -11.27 -13.25
N PHE A 105 -10.36 -11.15 -12.22
CA PHE A 105 -11.77 -11.53 -12.28
C PHE A 105 -12.63 -10.54 -13.08
N ARG A 106 -12.46 -9.24 -12.82
CA ARG A 106 -13.34 -8.18 -13.34
C ARG A 106 -12.75 -7.42 -14.51
N GLY A 107 -11.42 -7.49 -14.72
CA GLY A 107 -10.70 -6.70 -15.73
C GLY A 107 -10.60 -5.23 -15.40
N SER A 108 -10.94 -4.82 -14.17
CA SER A 108 -10.83 -3.45 -13.68
C SER A 108 -10.22 -3.42 -12.27
N PRO A 109 -9.46 -2.38 -11.91
CA PRO A 109 -8.80 -2.29 -10.61
C PRO A 109 -9.76 -2.31 -9.43
N LEU A 110 -9.23 -2.65 -8.25
CA LEU A 110 -9.95 -2.62 -6.98
C LEU A 110 -10.21 -1.17 -6.55
N HIS A 111 -11.46 -0.86 -6.25
CA HIS A 111 -11.88 0.45 -5.74
C HIS A 111 -12.30 0.39 -4.27
N PRO A 112 -12.17 1.48 -3.50
CA PRO A 112 -12.65 1.52 -2.12
C PRO A 112 -14.12 1.15 -1.97
N ALA A 113 -14.96 1.46 -2.96
CA ALA A 113 -16.38 1.09 -2.99
C ALA A 113 -16.61 -0.42 -3.04
N ASP A 114 -15.66 -1.21 -3.55
CA ASP A 114 -15.77 -2.67 -3.62
C ASP A 114 -15.81 -3.31 -2.22
N LEU A 115 -15.30 -2.62 -1.20
CA LEU A 115 -15.41 -3.08 0.18
C LEU A 115 -16.88 -3.23 0.65
N LEU A 116 -17.80 -2.46 0.07
CA LEU A 116 -19.23 -2.55 0.37
C LEU A 116 -19.85 -3.82 -0.23
N SER A 117 -19.23 -4.41 -1.24
CA SER A 117 -19.70 -5.59 -1.98
C SER A 117 -18.95 -6.88 -1.60
N ILE A 118 -18.18 -6.86 -0.51
CA ILE A 118 -17.31 -7.99 -0.11
C ILE A 118 -18.12 -9.27 0.19
N GLY A 119 -19.36 -9.13 0.66
CA GLY A 119 -20.27 -10.26 0.89
C GLY A 119 -20.59 -11.00 -0.40
N THR A 120 -20.97 -10.29 -1.45
CA THR A 120 -21.26 -10.85 -2.78
C THR A 120 -20.01 -11.50 -3.40
N ALA A 121 -18.83 -10.89 -3.20
CA ALA A 121 -17.57 -11.46 -3.66
C ALA A 121 -17.29 -12.84 -3.03
N GLY A 122 -17.64 -13.04 -1.75
CA GLY A 122 -17.51 -14.31 -1.05
C GLY A 122 -18.38 -15.43 -1.66
N GLU A 123 -19.59 -15.12 -2.10
CA GLU A 123 -20.50 -16.09 -2.74
C GLU A 123 -19.97 -16.53 -4.10
N VAL A 124 -19.43 -15.61 -4.90
CA VAL A 124 -18.90 -15.88 -6.25
C VAL A 124 -17.55 -16.60 -6.18
N SER A 125 -16.75 -16.34 -5.14
CA SER A 125 -15.39 -16.88 -5.01
C SER A 125 -15.34 -18.41 -4.98
N SER A 126 -16.42 -19.07 -4.52
CA SER A 126 -16.48 -20.55 -4.46
C SER A 126 -16.43 -21.23 -5.83
N ALA A 127 -16.82 -20.53 -6.91
CA ALA A 127 -16.78 -21.02 -8.27
C ALA A 127 -15.48 -20.67 -9.03
N TYR A 128 -14.59 -19.89 -8.41
CA TYR A 128 -13.38 -19.36 -9.04
C TYR A 128 -12.15 -20.21 -8.70
N LYS A 129 -11.30 -20.47 -9.70
CA LYS A 129 -10.00 -21.09 -9.49
C LYS A 129 -8.96 -20.00 -9.24
N PHE A 130 -8.43 -19.97 -8.04
CA PHE A 130 -7.39 -19.01 -7.66
C PHE A 130 -6.02 -19.56 -8.05
N ASP A 131 -5.41 -18.98 -9.07
CA ASP A 131 -4.01 -19.25 -9.39
C ASP A 131 -3.12 -18.36 -8.53
N LEU A 132 -2.06 -18.93 -7.95
CA LEU A 132 -1.12 -18.21 -7.09
C LEU A 132 0.07 -17.74 -7.93
N PRO A 133 0.16 -16.45 -8.28
CA PRO A 133 1.26 -15.95 -9.08
C PRO A 133 2.56 -15.91 -8.28
N ILE A 134 3.66 -16.09 -8.98
CA ILE A 134 4.99 -16.16 -8.36
C ILE A 134 5.41 -14.81 -7.74
N SER A 135 4.91 -13.70 -8.28
CA SER A 135 5.08 -12.35 -7.71
C SER A 135 4.50 -12.26 -6.31
N MET A 136 3.32 -12.82 -6.10
CA MET A 136 2.64 -12.84 -4.80
C MET A 136 3.42 -13.70 -3.79
N CYS A 137 3.91 -14.87 -4.21
CA CYS A 137 4.79 -15.70 -3.37
C CYS A 137 6.06 -14.93 -2.99
N ALA A 138 6.68 -14.24 -3.94
CA ALA A 138 7.87 -13.43 -3.69
C ALA A 138 7.60 -12.28 -2.71
N ALA A 139 6.49 -11.56 -2.86
CA ALA A 139 6.07 -10.53 -1.93
C ALA A 139 5.84 -11.08 -0.51
N PHE A 140 5.16 -12.23 -0.41
CA PHE A 140 4.91 -12.90 0.86
C PHE A 140 6.21 -13.28 1.58
N PHE A 141 7.16 -13.93 0.90
CA PHE A 141 8.44 -14.29 1.51
C PHE A 141 9.30 -13.08 1.85
N LEU A 142 9.25 -12.01 1.05
CA LEU A 142 9.91 -10.75 1.38
C LEU A 142 9.34 -10.15 2.67
N MET A 143 8.02 -10.11 2.81
CA MET A 143 7.34 -9.66 4.03
C MET A 143 7.77 -10.50 5.25
N LEU A 144 7.74 -11.83 5.14
CA LEU A 144 8.16 -12.72 6.22
C LEU A 144 9.63 -12.52 6.60
N THR A 145 10.50 -12.28 5.62
CA THR A 145 11.93 -11.98 5.86
C THR A 145 12.10 -10.75 6.74
N VAL A 146 11.40 -9.66 6.40
CA VAL A 146 11.44 -8.42 7.19
C VAL A 146 10.91 -8.67 8.60
N PHE A 147 9.82 -9.40 8.75
CA PHE A 147 9.25 -9.73 10.06
C PHE A 147 10.17 -10.61 10.91
N ALA A 148 10.89 -11.56 10.30
CA ALA A 148 11.87 -12.39 10.99
C ALA A 148 13.05 -11.56 11.53
N VAL A 149 13.53 -10.59 10.74
CA VAL A 149 14.57 -9.64 11.18
C VAL A 149 14.04 -8.73 12.28
N GLU A 150 12.86 -8.16 12.07
CA GLU A 150 12.23 -7.21 13.01
C GLU A 150 11.85 -7.88 14.33
N HIS A 151 11.56 -9.19 14.34
CA HIS A 151 11.27 -9.93 15.57
C HIS A 151 12.43 -9.85 16.58
N LYS A 152 13.65 -9.68 16.10
CA LYS A 152 14.86 -9.51 16.91
C LYS A 152 15.05 -8.08 17.44
N ILE A 153 14.20 -7.13 17.03
CA ILE A 153 14.28 -5.72 17.40
C ILE A 153 13.18 -5.40 18.42
N ARG A 154 13.56 -4.78 19.53
CA ARG A 154 12.61 -4.28 20.53
C ARG A 154 12.52 -2.77 20.43
N PHE A 155 11.36 -2.28 20.00
CA PHE A 155 11.09 -0.83 20.03
C PHE A 155 10.80 -0.37 21.45
N VAL A 156 11.38 0.77 21.82
CA VAL A 156 11.10 1.40 23.11
C VAL A 156 9.64 1.85 23.15
N ARG A 157 8.98 1.59 24.27
CA ARG A 157 7.59 2.04 24.48
C ARG A 157 7.56 3.51 24.77
N TYR A 158 6.78 4.26 24.02
CA TYR A 158 6.54 5.67 24.30
C TYR A 158 5.55 5.84 25.47
N THR A 159 5.81 6.84 26.31
CA THR A 159 4.85 7.29 27.32
C THR A 159 3.63 7.92 26.65
N GLY A 160 2.52 8.07 27.39
CA GLY A 160 1.31 8.68 26.85
C GLY A 160 1.55 10.08 26.24
N LYS A 161 2.36 10.93 26.89
CA LYS A 161 2.71 12.26 26.38
C LYS A 161 3.53 12.18 25.09
N GLN A 162 4.55 11.33 25.05
CA GLN A 162 5.36 11.13 23.84
C GLN A 162 4.52 10.62 22.66
N ARG A 163 3.54 9.75 22.92
CA ARG A 163 2.63 9.26 21.90
C ARG A 163 1.80 10.39 21.30
N ILE A 164 1.22 11.26 22.10
CA ILE A 164 0.44 12.40 21.59
C ILE A 164 1.32 13.28 20.71
N VAL A 165 2.54 13.58 21.13
CA VAL A 165 3.50 14.35 20.32
C VAL A 165 3.75 13.64 18.97
N TRP A 166 3.99 12.32 19.00
CA TRP A 166 4.20 11.55 17.77
C TRP A 166 3.00 11.56 16.84
N LEU A 167 1.77 11.42 17.38
CA LEU A 167 0.55 11.50 16.58
C LEU A 167 0.38 12.88 15.94
N CYS A 168 0.68 13.96 16.69
CA CYS A 168 0.67 15.30 16.12
C CYS A 168 1.70 15.46 15.00
N VAL A 169 2.93 14.95 15.18
CA VAL A 169 3.97 14.97 14.14
C VAL A 169 3.50 14.21 12.89
N LEU A 170 2.96 12.99 13.06
CA LEU A 170 2.44 12.20 11.96
C LEU A 170 1.30 12.93 11.22
N ALA A 171 0.39 13.58 11.97
CA ALA A 171 -0.71 14.35 11.38
C ALA A 171 -0.20 15.55 10.56
N VAL A 172 0.78 16.30 11.07
CA VAL A 172 1.38 17.43 10.36
C VAL A 172 2.12 16.95 9.10
N LEU A 173 2.91 15.87 9.20
CA LEU A 173 3.61 15.30 8.05
C LEU A 173 2.64 14.80 6.98
N THR A 174 1.54 14.16 7.40
CA THR A 174 0.49 13.69 6.49
C THR A 174 -0.19 14.88 5.80
N ALA A 175 -0.61 15.88 6.54
CA ALA A 175 -1.25 17.09 5.97
C ALA A 175 -0.29 17.83 5.02
N GLY A 176 0.99 17.95 5.39
CA GLY A 176 2.02 18.55 4.53
C GLY A 176 2.25 17.74 3.25
N GLY A 177 2.29 16.40 3.36
CA GLY A 177 2.41 15.48 2.22
C GLY A 177 1.24 15.62 1.25
N PHE A 178 0.01 15.64 1.74
CA PHE A 178 -1.18 15.87 0.90
C PHE A 178 -1.21 17.28 0.30
N GLY A 179 -0.87 18.31 1.06
CA GLY A 179 -0.75 19.68 0.54
C GLY A 179 0.27 19.79 -0.59
N TYR A 180 1.44 19.15 -0.42
CA TYR A 180 2.43 19.03 -1.49
C TYR A 180 1.90 18.27 -2.70
N LEU A 181 1.23 17.13 -2.50
CA LEU A 181 0.67 16.34 -3.59
C LEU A 181 -0.34 17.14 -4.41
N GLN A 182 -1.23 17.89 -3.75
CA GLN A 182 -2.23 18.72 -4.43
C GLN A 182 -1.62 19.83 -5.30
N SER A 183 -0.42 20.29 -4.98
CA SER A 183 0.30 21.27 -5.82
C SER A 183 0.93 20.65 -7.07
N GLN A 184 0.93 19.33 -7.21
CA GLN A 184 1.63 18.65 -8.28
C GLN A 184 0.76 18.49 -9.54
N PRO A 185 1.32 18.74 -10.74
CA PRO A 185 0.58 18.63 -12.00
C PRO A 185 0.13 17.20 -12.34
N ILE A 186 0.70 16.20 -11.67
CA ILE A 186 0.34 14.78 -11.89
C ILE A 186 -1.13 14.52 -11.61
N LEU A 187 -1.74 15.24 -10.67
CA LEU A 187 -3.16 15.09 -10.35
C LEU A 187 -4.07 15.56 -11.49
N SER A 188 -3.64 16.53 -12.29
CA SER A 188 -4.42 16.99 -13.44
C SER A 188 -4.47 15.98 -14.60
N THR A 189 -3.72 14.89 -14.52
CA THR A 189 -3.73 13.83 -15.55
C THR A 189 -5.12 13.21 -15.72
N GLY A 190 -5.92 13.16 -14.66
CA GLY A 190 -7.32 12.70 -14.71
C GLY A 190 -8.20 13.59 -15.60
N LYS A 191 -7.92 14.90 -15.68
CA LYS A 191 -8.69 15.85 -16.51
C LYS A 191 -8.54 15.60 -18.01
N ASN A 192 -7.40 15.06 -18.44
CA ASN A 192 -7.07 14.92 -19.86
C ASN A 192 -7.66 13.65 -20.52
N GLY A 193 -8.51 12.89 -19.81
CA GLY A 193 -9.17 11.69 -20.32
C GLY A 193 -8.26 10.48 -20.56
N GLY A 194 -6.96 10.69 -20.75
CA GLY A 194 -6.01 9.62 -21.04
C GLY A 194 -5.85 8.60 -19.89
N PHE A 195 -6.14 9.01 -18.67
CA PHE A 195 -6.12 8.13 -17.49
C PHE A 195 -7.23 7.09 -17.57
N PHE A 196 -8.43 7.47 -17.96
CA PHE A 196 -9.62 6.61 -17.99
C PHE A 196 -9.70 5.72 -19.25
N TRP A 197 -8.89 6.00 -20.26
CA TRP A 197 -8.90 5.21 -21.51
C TRP A 197 -8.49 3.76 -21.28
N ASN A 198 -7.50 3.53 -20.42
CA ASN A 198 -7.08 2.20 -19.99
C ASN A 198 -6.70 2.24 -18.51
N LEU A 199 -7.65 1.90 -17.65
CA LEU A 199 -7.47 1.95 -16.20
C LEU A 199 -6.37 1.02 -15.72
N THR A 200 -6.30 -0.20 -16.23
CA THR A 200 -5.26 -1.18 -15.86
C THR A 200 -3.87 -0.62 -16.09
N SER A 201 -3.61 -0.12 -17.31
CA SER A 201 -2.33 0.50 -17.64
C SER A 201 -2.04 1.76 -16.82
N SER A 202 -3.08 2.50 -16.43
CA SER A 202 -2.93 3.67 -15.57
C SER A 202 -2.53 3.27 -14.15
N TYR A 203 -3.11 2.22 -13.58
CA TYR A 203 -2.74 1.69 -12.28
C TYR A 203 -1.32 1.14 -12.28
N GLU A 204 -0.91 0.37 -13.29
CA GLU A 204 0.48 -0.07 -13.45
C GLU A 204 1.48 1.11 -13.54
N LYS A 205 1.08 2.19 -14.21
CA LYS A 205 1.94 3.35 -14.45
C LYS A 205 2.06 4.26 -13.23
N TYR A 206 0.95 4.52 -12.52
CA TYR A 206 0.91 5.48 -11.41
C TYR A 206 1.02 4.83 -10.04
N GLY A 207 0.80 3.53 -9.93
CA GLY A 207 0.70 2.75 -8.71
C GLY A 207 -0.68 2.87 -8.07
N TYR A 208 -1.02 1.86 -7.28
CA TYR A 208 -2.38 1.68 -6.77
C TYR A 208 -2.93 2.90 -6.02
N PHE A 209 -2.23 3.40 -5.01
CA PHE A 209 -2.76 4.50 -4.19
C PHE A 209 -2.96 5.80 -4.97
N LEU A 210 -1.96 6.20 -5.77
CA LEU A 210 -2.05 7.43 -6.55
C LEU A 210 -3.12 7.30 -7.65
N ALA A 211 -3.17 6.15 -8.33
CA ALA A 211 -4.17 5.90 -9.37
C ALA A 211 -5.59 5.92 -8.80
N THR A 212 -5.82 5.26 -7.65
CA THR A 212 -7.11 5.29 -6.95
C THR A 212 -7.52 6.71 -6.58
N TYR A 213 -6.58 7.51 -6.06
CA TYR A 213 -6.86 8.89 -5.72
C TYR A 213 -7.23 9.73 -6.96
N ILE A 214 -6.53 9.57 -8.09
CA ILE A 214 -6.86 10.25 -9.35
C ILE A 214 -8.24 9.79 -9.83
N TYR A 215 -8.52 8.49 -9.81
CA TYR A 215 -9.79 7.92 -10.22
C TYR A 215 -10.96 8.52 -9.43
N GLU A 216 -10.91 8.46 -8.10
CA GLU A 216 -11.99 8.96 -7.23
C GLU A 216 -12.27 10.46 -7.38
N ASN A 217 -11.24 11.26 -7.70
CA ASN A 217 -11.42 12.70 -7.87
C ASN A 217 -11.97 13.11 -9.23
N TYR A 218 -11.73 12.31 -10.29
CA TYR A 218 -12.06 12.71 -11.66
C TYR A 218 -13.10 11.83 -12.35
N GLN A 219 -13.58 10.76 -11.72
CA GLN A 219 -14.66 9.96 -12.28
C GLN A 219 -16.04 10.65 -12.20
N LYS A 220 -16.17 11.73 -11.44
CA LYS A 220 -17.44 12.46 -11.32
C LYS A 220 -17.80 13.08 -12.67
N VAL A 221 -18.87 12.57 -13.26
CA VAL A 221 -19.49 13.20 -14.45
C VAL A 221 -20.15 14.49 -13.97
N GLU A 222 -19.61 15.62 -14.41
CA GLU A 222 -20.27 16.91 -14.20
C GLU A 222 -21.57 16.91 -15.03
N LYS A 223 -22.68 17.27 -14.39
CA LYS A 223 -23.95 17.41 -15.09
C LYS A 223 -23.77 18.52 -16.16
N PRO A 224 -24.19 18.29 -17.41
CA PRO A 224 -24.15 19.34 -18.42
C PRO A 224 -24.90 20.59 -17.94
N GLU A 225 -24.40 21.78 -18.29
CA GLU A 225 -25.12 23.03 -18.03
C GLU A 225 -26.53 22.94 -18.64
N GLY A 226 -27.58 23.18 -17.82
CA GLY A 226 -28.97 23.08 -18.26
C GLY A 226 -29.64 21.72 -18.04
N TYR A 227 -28.95 20.72 -17.42
CA TYR A 227 -29.58 19.46 -17.02
C TYR A 227 -30.53 19.68 -15.84
N SER A 228 -31.86 19.62 -16.08
CA SER A 228 -32.87 19.55 -15.05
C SER A 228 -33.30 18.08 -14.85
N ALA A 229 -33.49 17.66 -13.59
CA ALA A 229 -33.98 16.32 -13.26
C ALA A 229 -35.46 16.10 -13.64
N GLU A 230 -36.10 17.10 -14.23
CA GLU A 230 -37.54 17.13 -14.59
C GLU A 230 -37.74 17.03 -16.11
N ALA A 231 -36.74 16.63 -16.89
CA ALA A 231 -36.88 16.44 -18.32
C ALA A 231 -37.05 14.96 -18.69
#